data_5cf953221b31838a8b3d6226cc54024c
#
_entry.id   5cf953221b31838a8b3d6226cc54024c
#
_cell.length_a   1.000
_cell.length_b   1.000
_cell.length_c   1.000
_cell.angle_alpha   90.00
_cell.angle_beta   90.00
_cell.angle_gamma   90.00
#
_symmetry.space_group_name_H-M   'P 1'
#
loop_
_entity.id
_entity.type
_entity.pdbx_description
1 polymer ?
#
loop_
_entity_poly.entity_id
_entity_poly.type
_entity_poly.pdbx_seq_one_letter_code
_entity_poly.pdbx_strand_id
1 'polypeptide(L)'
;MATIHLTKGQFKKRIADYEKSKEKIDFLGDKPAIIDFYAVWCGPCRMFSPVFEEVSDEYLGKVDFYKVNVEEEEELAALFNVRSIPTIVFIPMNGNYRIVQGAIGKPQLKQAVDEILL
;
A
#
# COMPACT_ATOMS: atom_id res chain seq x y z
N MET A 1 -9.67 -11.03 -7.60
CA MET A 1 -8.52 -10.22 -7.17
C MET A 1 -8.92 -8.76 -7.11
N ALA A 2 -8.81 -8.17 -5.93
CA ALA A 2 -9.35 -6.84 -5.66
C ALA A 2 -8.27 -5.75 -5.55
N THR A 3 -7.05 -6.02 -5.99
CA THR A 3 -5.98 -5.02 -5.98
C THR A 3 -6.08 -4.08 -7.17
N ILE A 4 -5.64 -2.84 -6.96
CA ILE A 4 -5.67 -1.79 -7.98
C ILE A 4 -4.24 -1.29 -8.17
N HIS A 5 -3.77 -1.23 -9.42
CA HIS A 5 -2.48 -0.62 -9.72
C HIS A 5 -2.61 0.90 -9.60
N LEU A 6 -1.77 1.48 -8.76
CA LEU A 6 -1.85 2.89 -8.40
C LEU A 6 -0.77 3.67 -9.14
N THR A 7 -1.18 4.65 -9.93
CA THR A 7 -0.27 5.59 -10.58
C THR A 7 -0.14 6.85 -9.73
N LYS A 8 0.86 7.68 -10.05
CA LYS A 8 1.06 8.98 -9.40
C LYS A 8 -0.21 9.83 -9.45
N GLY A 9 -0.86 9.91 -10.62
CA GLY A 9 -2.08 10.70 -10.78
C GLY A 9 -3.23 10.20 -9.92
N GLN A 10 -3.41 8.89 -9.86
CA GLN A 10 -4.44 8.28 -9.02
C GLN A 10 -4.12 8.40 -7.54
N PHE A 11 -2.83 8.34 -7.18
CA PHE A 11 -2.41 8.55 -5.80
C PHE A 11 -2.84 9.93 -5.31
N LYS A 12 -2.62 10.97 -6.11
CA LYS A 12 -3.00 12.33 -5.74
C LYS A 12 -4.51 12.48 -5.51
N LYS A 13 -5.31 11.73 -6.25
CA LYS A 13 -6.78 11.80 -6.15
C LYS A 13 -7.34 10.92 -5.03
N ARG A 14 -6.74 9.75 -4.80
CA ARG A 14 -7.31 8.73 -3.92
C ARG A 14 -6.68 8.68 -2.54
N ILE A 15 -5.40 9.02 -2.45
CA ILE A 15 -4.64 8.91 -1.20
C ILE A 15 -4.36 10.28 -0.61
N ALA A 16 -3.58 11.09 -1.32
CA ALA A 16 -3.20 12.40 -0.84
C ALA A 16 -2.57 13.23 -1.94
N ASP A 17 -2.86 14.53 -1.96
CA ASP A 17 -2.15 15.47 -2.83
C ASP A 17 -0.93 15.98 -2.07
N TYR A 18 0.17 15.21 -2.15
CA TYR A 18 1.39 15.49 -1.41
C TYR A 18 2.15 16.73 -1.90
N GLU A 19 1.77 17.27 -3.06
CA GLU A 19 2.34 18.54 -3.52
C GLU A 19 1.79 19.73 -2.73
N LYS A 20 0.58 19.57 -2.16
CA LYS A 20 -0.03 20.60 -1.32
C LYS A 20 0.43 20.54 0.13
N SER A 21 0.68 19.33 0.64
CA SER A 21 1.13 19.15 2.02
C SER A 21 2.21 18.07 2.05
N LYS A 22 3.44 18.45 2.42
CA LYS A 22 4.60 17.54 2.40
C LYS A 22 4.90 16.92 3.76
N GLU A 23 4.34 17.45 4.83
CA GLU A 23 4.69 17.02 6.19
C GLU A 23 3.85 15.86 6.70
N LYS A 24 2.62 15.73 6.23
CA LYS A 24 1.74 14.64 6.61
C LYS A 24 0.78 14.33 5.45
N ILE A 25 0.20 13.15 5.49
CA ILE A 25 -0.81 12.75 4.53
C ILE A 25 -2.18 13.24 5.01
N ASP A 26 -2.78 14.16 4.25
CA ASP A 26 -4.20 14.48 4.38
C ASP A 26 -4.94 13.46 3.53
N PHE A 27 -5.36 12.36 4.16
CA PHE A 27 -5.91 11.21 3.45
C PHE A 27 -7.27 11.54 2.83
N LEU A 28 -7.40 11.25 1.53
CA LEU A 28 -8.59 11.58 0.74
C LEU A 28 -9.55 10.41 0.58
N GLY A 29 -9.17 9.20 0.97
CA GLY A 29 -9.96 8.01 0.76
C GLY A 29 -11.18 7.94 1.69
N ASP A 30 -12.21 7.20 1.24
CA ASP A 30 -13.40 6.91 2.04
C ASP A 30 -13.26 5.59 2.83
N LYS A 31 -12.18 4.85 2.58
CA LYS A 31 -11.81 3.61 3.26
C LYS A 31 -10.32 3.63 3.56
N PRO A 32 -9.87 2.89 4.59
CA PRO A 32 -8.43 2.72 4.78
C PRO A 32 -7.79 2.09 3.56
N ALA A 33 -6.51 2.33 3.37
CA ALA A 33 -5.78 1.82 2.22
C ALA A 33 -4.52 1.09 2.64
N ILE A 34 -4.07 0.17 1.78
CA ILE A 34 -2.81 -0.52 1.95
C ILE A 34 -2.12 -0.56 0.58
N ILE A 35 -0.81 -0.32 0.57
CA ILE A 35 -0.05 -0.26 -0.67
C ILE A 35 1.10 -1.25 -0.60
N ASP A 36 1.21 -2.11 -1.63
CA ASP A 36 2.34 -3.02 -1.83
C ASP A 36 3.28 -2.40 -2.87
N PHE A 37 4.44 -1.94 -2.42
CA PHE A 37 5.50 -1.46 -3.30
C PHE A 37 6.36 -2.65 -3.72
N TYR A 38 6.43 -2.94 -5.02
CA TYR A 38 7.06 -4.15 -5.54
C TYR A 38 7.84 -3.87 -6.83
N ALA A 39 8.62 -4.87 -7.26
CA ALA A 39 9.20 -4.92 -8.60
C ALA A 39 9.01 -6.32 -9.17
N VAL A 40 8.95 -6.42 -10.50
CA VAL A 40 8.66 -7.71 -11.16
C VAL A 40 9.80 -8.72 -11.01
N TRP A 41 11.04 -8.25 -10.86
CA TRP A 41 12.22 -9.11 -10.71
C TRP A 41 12.47 -9.56 -9.26
N CYS A 42 11.70 -9.07 -8.33
CA CYS A 42 11.92 -9.29 -6.90
C CYS A 42 11.28 -10.62 -6.46
N GLY A 43 12.10 -11.58 -6.02
CA GLY A 43 11.64 -12.90 -5.58
C GLY A 43 10.65 -12.84 -4.41
N PRO A 44 11.00 -12.16 -3.29
CA PRO A 44 10.06 -12.02 -2.17
C PRO A 44 8.75 -11.32 -2.55
N CYS A 45 8.80 -10.34 -3.46
CA CYS A 45 7.59 -9.67 -3.96
C CYS A 45 6.67 -10.65 -4.66
N ARG A 46 7.25 -11.54 -5.49
CA ARG A 46 6.48 -12.54 -6.23
C ARG A 46 5.85 -13.57 -5.30
N MET A 47 6.53 -13.92 -4.21
CA MET A 47 5.98 -14.82 -3.19
C MET A 47 4.87 -14.14 -2.38
N PHE A 48 5.00 -12.85 -2.12
CA PHE A 48 4.01 -12.09 -1.36
C PHE A 48 2.76 -11.75 -2.17
N SER A 49 2.89 -11.58 -3.48
CA SER A 49 1.79 -11.14 -4.35
C SER A 49 0.52 -12.00 -4.21
N PRO A 50 0.59 -13.35 -4.24
CA PRO A 50 -0.63 -14.16 -4.05
C PRO A 50 -1.28 -13.95 -2.68
N VAL A 51 -0.47 -13.76 -1.64
CA VAL A 51 -0.98 -13.49 -0.28
C VAL A 51 -1.73 -12.17 -0.26
N PHE A 52 -1.13 -11.14 -0.83
CA PHE A 52 -1.73 -9.81 -0.90
C PHE A 52 -3.05 -9.82 -1.68
N GLU A 53 -3.07 -10.48 -2.83
CA GLU A 53 -4.27 -10.62 -3.65
C GLU A 53 -5.38 -11.35 -2.90
N GLU A 54 -5.06 -12.46 -2.24
CA GLU A 54 -6.03 -13.25 -1.50
C GLU A 54 -6.65 -12.45 -0.34
N VAL A 55 -5.82 -11.72 0.40
CA VAL A 55 -6.30 -10.90 1.51
C VAL A 55 -7.13 -9.73 0.98
N SER A 56 -6.77 -9.16 -0.17
CA SER A 56 -7.56 -8.09 -0.77
C SER A 56 -9.00 -8.51 -1.04
N ASP A 57 -9.20 -9.75 -1.48
CA ASP A 57 -10.54 -10.28 -1.72
C ASP A 57 -11.33 -10.42 -0.42
N GLU A 58 -10.66 -10.79 0.67
CA GLU A 58 -11.33 -10.97 1.97
C GLU A 58 -11.76 -9.64 2.61
N TYR A 59 -11.11 -8.54 2.24
CA TYR A 59 -11.44 -7.21 2.79
C TYR A 59 -12.10 -6.28 1.76
N LEU A 60 -12.59 -6.85 0.66
CA LEU A 60 -13.28 -6.08 -0.37
C LEU A 60 -14.44 -5.28 0.24
N GLY A 61 -14.46 -3.99 -0.05
CA GLY A 61 -15.47 -3.07 0.50
C GLY A 61 -15.11 -2.47 1.87
N LYS A 62 -14.06 -2.97 2.53
CA LYS A 62 -13.61 -2.47 3.83
C LYS A 62 -12.28 -1.75 3.77
N VAL A 63 -11.37 -2.23 2.93
CA VAL A 63 -10.02 -1.69 2.76
C VAL A 63 -9.68 -1.70 1.28
N ASP A 64 -9.12 -0.61 0.77
CA ASP A 64 -8.64 -0.55 -0.61
C ASP A 64 -7.20 -1.04 -0.68
N PHE A 65 -6.94 -2.05 -1.51
CA PHE A 65 -5.62 -2.65 -1.69
C PHE A 65 -5.02 -2.17 -3.00
N TYR A 66 -3.87 -1.51 -2.91
CA TYR A 66 -3.17 -0.95 -4.07
C TYR A 66 -1.80 -1.60 -4.26
N LYS A 67 -1.36 -1.64 -5.52
CA LYS A 67 -0.02 -2.09 -5.88
C LYS A 67 0.70 -0.97 -6.62
N VAL A 68 1.97 -0.75 -6.29
CA VAL A 68 2.82 0.23 -6.96
C VAL A 68 4.11 -0.45 -7.40
N ASN A 69 4.38 -0.42 -8.70
CA ASN A 69 5.65 -0.89 -9.25
C ASN A 69 6.67 0.23 -9.08
N VAL A 70 7.71 -0.01 -8.27
CA VAL A 70 8.68 1.03 -7.93
C VAL A 70 9.50 1.50 -9.13
N GLU A 71 9.61 0.68 -10.18
CA GLU A 71 10.33 1.08 -11.39
C GLU A 71 9.50 1.99 -12.28
N GLU A 72 8.17 1.87 -12.23
CA GLU A 72 7.26 2.71 -13.00
C GLU A 72 6.87 3.98 -12.25
N GLU A 73 6.85 3.93 -10.91
CA GLU A 73 6.40 5.04 -10.06
C GLU A 73 7.49 5.41 -9.05
N GLU A 74 8.64 5.87 -9.56
CA GLU A 74 9.80 6.21 -8.73
C GLU A 74 9.49 7.31 -7.71
N GLU A 75 8.67 8.28 -8.09
CA GLU A 75 8.33 9.39 -7.21
C GLU A 75 7.50 8.93 -6.02
N LEU A 76 6.56 8.02 -6.22
CA LEU A 76 5.78 7.46 -5.11
C LEU A 76 6.66 6.63 -4.16
N ALA A 77 7.59 5.85 -4.71
CA ALA A 77 8.54 5.10 -3.91
C ALA A 77 9.40 6.04 -3.06
N ALA A 78 9.85 7.15 -3.65
CA ALA A 78 10.65 8.13 -2.93
C ALA A 78 9.84 8.83 -1.83
N LEU A 79 8.56 9.09 -2.07
CA LEU A 79 7.67 9.73 -1.10
C LEU A 79 7.61 8.95 0.22
N PHE A 80 7.57 7.62 0.14
CA PHE A 80 7.54 6.75 1.31
C PHE A 80 8.92 6.24 1.71
N ASN A 81 9.97 6.77 1.10
CA ASN A 81 11.36 6.38 1.37
C ASN A 81 11.56 4.86 1.24
N VAL A 82 11.00 4.27 0.20
CA VAL A 82 11.11 2.83 -0.07
C VAL A 82 12.53 2.50 -0.49
N ARG A 83 13.23 1.70 0.30
CA ARG A 83 14.62 1.29 0.05
C ARG A 83 14.76 -0.20 -0.21
N SER A 84 13.84 -0.98 0.29
CA SER A 84 13.79 -2.43 0.08
C SER A 84 12.37 -2.81 -0.35
N ILE A 85 12.25 -3.94 -1.04
CA ILE A 85 10.97 -4.42 -1.53
C ILE A 85 10.79 -5.89 -1.17
N PRO A 86 9.55 -6.32 -0.90
CA PRO A 86 8.36 -5.48 -0.87
C PRO A 86 8.34 -4.56 0.34
N THR A 87 7.76 -3.38 0.18
CA THR A 87 7.44 -2.49 1.30
C THR A 87 5.93 -2.31 1.32
N ILE A 88 5.34 -2.49 2.48
CA ILE A 88 3.89 -2.42 2.67
C ILE A 88 3.57 -1.17 3.48
N VAL A 89 2.72 -0.30 2.94
CA VAL A 89 2.30 0.92 3.63
C VAL A 89 0.84 0.79 4.01
N PHE A 90 0.55 0.91 5.30
CA PHE A 90 -0.81 0.84 5.86
C PHE A 90 -1.27 2.27 6.14
N ILE A 91 -2.37 2.69 5.53
CA ILE A 91 -2.90 4.06 5.66
C ILE A 91 -4.27 4.02 6.30
N PRO A 92 -4.36 4.27 7.63
CA PRO A 92 -5.65 4.37 8.29
C PRO A 92 -6.37 5.67 7.92
N MET A 93 -7.65 5.78 8.27
CA MET A 93 -8.47 6.93 7.91
C MET A 93 -7.91 8.26 8.41
N ASN A 94 -7.19 8.25 9.52
CA ASN A 94 -6.58 9.48 10.06
C ASN A 94 -5.30 9.90 9.33
N GLY A 95 -4.81 9.11 8.36
CA GLY A 95 -3.60 9.41 7.60
C GLY A 95 -2.29 9.10 8.30
N ASN A 96 -2.31 8.58 9.51
CA ASN A 96 -1.09 8.22 10.25
C ASN A 96 -0.58 6.87 9.77
N TYR A 97 0.06 6.85 8.61
CA TYR A 97 0.47 5.63 7.96
C TYR A 97 1.62 4.92 8.68
N ARG A 98 1.68 3.61 8.49
CA ARG A 98 2.75 2.76 9.02
C ARG A 98 3.37 1.96 7.89
N ILE A 99 4.67 1.69 8.01
CA ILE A 99 5.46 0.99 6.99
C ILE A 99 5.99 -0.31 7.57
N VAL A 100 5.77 -1.41 6.83
CA VAL A 100 6.35 -2.71 7.13
C VAL A 100 7.23 -3.12 5.95
N GLN A 101 8.49 -3.43 6.21
CA GLN A 101 9.42 -3.87 5.16
C GLN A 101 9.49 -5.39 5.13
N GLY A 102 9.51 -5.94 3.91
CA GLY A 102 9.63 -7.37 3.67
C GLY A 102 8.28 -8.08 3.53
N ALA A 103 8.35 -9.29 2.98
CA ALA A 103 7.20 -10.15 2.81
C ALA A 103 6.76 -10.72 4.16
N ILE A 104 5.46 -10.72 4.41
CA ILE A 104 4.88 -11.32 5.61
C ILE A 104 3.85 -12.37 5.19
N GLY A 105 3.55 -13.30 6.09
CA GLY A 105 2.58 -14.34 5.83
C GLY A 105 1.15 -13.83 5.90
N LYS A 106 0.21 -14.64 5.41
CA LYS A 106 -1.20 -14.28 5.40
C LYS A 106 -1.75 -13.96 6.80
N PRO A 107 -1.49 -14.77 7.85
CA PRO A 107 -2.00 -14.45 9.19
C PRO A 107 -1.48 -13.11 9.70
N GLN A 108 -0.19 -12.82 9.48
CA GLN A 108 0.41 -11.57 9.92
C GLN A 108 -0.17 -10.36 9.17
N LEU A 109 -0.41 -10.52 7.86
CA LEU A 109 -1.00 -9.45 7.06
C LEU A 109 -2.42 -9.14 7.53
N LYS A 110 -3.24 -10.17 7.75
CA LYS A 110 -4.61 -10.00 8.23
C LYS A 110 -4.64 -9.35 9.62
N GLN A 111 -3.75 -9.79 10.52
CA GLN A 111 -3.65 -9.20 11.84
C GLN A 111 -3.29 -7.72 11.76
N ALA A 112 -2.32 -7.36 10.92
CA ALA A 112 -1.92 -5.96 10.74
C ALA A 112 -3.06 -5.10 10.17
N VAL A 113 -3.80 -5.63 9.18
CA VAL A 113 -4.97 -4.93 8.62
C VAL A 113 -5.98 -4.66 9.73
N ASP A 114 -6.32 -5.66 10.52
CA ASP A 114 -7.31 -5.53 11.58
C ASP A 114 -6.86 -4.54 12.66
N GLU A 115 -5.59 -4.57 13.06
CA GLU A 115 -5.07 -3.72 14.13
C GLU A 115 -4.80 -2.28 13.70
N ILE A 116 -4.29 -2.08 12.48
CA ILE A 116 -3.86 -0.76 12.03
C ILE A 116 -4.99 -0.03 11.30
N LEU A 117 -5.77 -0.73 10.49
CA LEU A 117 -6.72 -0.11 9.57
C LEU A 117 -8.17 -0.18 10.02
N LEU A 118 -8.52 -1.16 10.82
CA LEU A 118 -9.87 -1.38 11.32
C LEU A 118 -9.91 -1.27 12.85
#